data_33dfbbd842f2d757415355ba718f67d4
#
_entry.id   33dfbbd842f2d757415355ba718f67d4
#
_cell.length_a   1.000
_cell.length_b   1.000
_cell.length_c   1.000
_cell.angle_alpha   90.00
_cell.angle_beta   90.00
_cell.angle_gamma   90.00
#
_symmetry.space_group_name_H-M   'P 1'
#
loop_
_entity.id
_entity.type
_entity.pdbx_description
1 polymer ?
#
loop_
_entity_poly.entity_id
_entity_poly.type
_entity_poly.pdbx_seq_one_letter_code
_entity_poly.pdbx_strand_id
1 'polypeptide(L)'
;MNPLSGAGPKSGSDAQTSKGFTEYGKLLSSTSLNYTHTFAAKHHLDILAAYELESYQSDKAMGEKAKLPSDVLLEPDNAAVLKSFVSSTQAYRMISYLSRLNYDYDNRYYIAGSYRRDGSSRLAPESRWGDFWSVSGMWHLSSEPFMEAVKPVLNDVKIRASYGVNGNQPGAFYGYMGLYLSLIHISEPTRHLR
;
A
#
# COMPACT_ATOMS: atom_id res chain seq x y z
N MET A 1 -21.36 10.41 36.88
CA MET A 1 -20.22 10.34 37.79
C MET A 1 -19.75 8.91 37.84
N ASN A 2 -18.63 8.60 37.17
CA ASN A 2 -18.07 7.27 37.16
C ASN A 2 -16.98 7.21 38.25
N PRO A 3 -17.08 6.35 39.25
CA PRO A 3 -16.04 6.25 40.24
C PRO A 3 -14.82 5.62 39.61
N LEU A 4 -13.74 6.38 39.52
CA LEU A 4 -12.43 5.89 39.13
C LEU A 4 -12.06 4.76 40.10
N SER A 5 -12.01 3.54 39.60
CA SER A 5 -11.56 2.35 40.31
C SER A 5 -10.14 2.63 40.83
N GLY A 6 -9.99 2.56 42.14
CA GLY A 6 -8.77 2.89 42.84
C GLY A 6 -7.58 2.02 42.55
N ALA A 7 -6.75 2.51 41.69
CA ALA A 7 -5.31 2.37 41.87
C ALA A 7 -4.89 3.69 42.52
N GLY A 8 -4.51 3.62 43.77
CA GLY A 8 -4.05 4.81 44.51
C GLY A 8 -2.93 5.51 43.77
N PRO A 9 -2.78 6.84 43.95
CA PRO A 9 -1.79 7.61 43.21
C PRO A 9 -0.40 7.02 43.48
N LYS A 10 0.24 6.54 42.45
CA LYS A 10 1.68 6.23 42.51
C LYS A 10 2.41 7.55 42.57
N SER A 11 2.57 7.99 43.80
CA SER A 11 3.24 9.25 44.13
C SER A 11 4.67 9.23 43.61
N GLY A 12 4.97 10.11 42.71
CA GLY A 12 6.26 10.79 42.57
C GLY A 12 7.40 10.11 41.84
N SER A 13 7.62 8.80 41.87
CA SER A 13 8.86 8.24 41.31
C SER A 13 8.69 7.49 39.98
N ASP A 14 7.51 6.96 39.69
CA ASP A 14 7.31 6.08 38.52
C ASP A 14 6.26 6.59 37.52
N ALA A 15 5.64 7.72 37.75
CA ALA A 15 4.65 8.28 36.85
C ALA A 15 5.34 8.74 35.54
N GLN A 16 4.84 8.23 34.43
CA GLN A 16 5.37 8.50 33.09
C GLN A 16 4.28 9.10 32.23
N THR A 17 4.70 9.95 31.31
CA THR A 17 3.82 10.55 30.29
C THR A 17 4.51 10.48 28.94
N SER A 18 3.72 10.25 27.90
CA SER A 18 4.20 10.28 26.53
C SER A 18 3.28 11.15 25.68
N LYS A 19 3.89 11.90 24.78
CA LYS A 19 3.18 12.69 23.80
C LYS A 19 3.90 12.58 22.46
N GLY A 20 3.15 12.38 21.42
CA GLY A 20 3.69 12.28 20.08
C GLY A 20 2.69 12.78 19.07
N PHE A 21 3.21 13.07 17.89
CA PHE A 21 2.40 13.35 16.73
C PHE A 21 2.91 12.52 15.55
N THR A 22 2.01 12.26 14.63
CA THR A 22 2.33 11.68 13.34
C THR A 22 1.63 12.52 12.29
N GLU A 23 2.40 13.05 11.38
CA GLU A 23 1.92 13.76 10.21
C GLU A 23 2.22 12.92 8.98
N TYR A 24 1.28 12.83 8.07
CA TYR A 24 1.51 12.14 6.81
C TYR A 24 0.82 12.90 5.67
N GLY A 25 1.53 12.96 4.57
CA GLY A 25 1.06 13.52 3.31
C GLY A 25 1.14 12.49 2.20
N LYS A 26 0.09 12.39 1.41
CA LYS A 26 0.07 11.58 0.20
C LYS A 26 -0.41 12.44 -0.95
N LEU A 27 0.41 12.52 -2.00
CA LEU A 27 0.04 13.16 -3.26
C LEU A 27 -0.04 12.08 -4.33
N LEU A 28 -1.19 12.00 -4.98
CA LEU A 28 -1.42 11.17 -6.15
C LEU A 28 -1.82 12.06 -7.32
N SER A 29 -1.09 11.96 -8.41
CA SER A 29 -1.42 12.59 -9.69
C SER A 29 -1.59 11.52 -10.74
N SER A 30 -2.74 11.49 -11.40
CA SER A 30 -3.05 10.54 -12.47
C SER A 30 -3.49 11.30 -13.69
N THR A 31 -2.88 10.99 -14.83
CA THR A 31 -3.24 11.51 -16.14
C THR A 31 -3.53 10.34 -17.07
N SER A 32 -4.67 10.37 -17.71
CA SER A 32 -5.08 9.30 -18.62
C SER A 32 -5.58 9.83 -19.94
N LEU A 33 -5.32 9.08 -20.97
CA LEU A 33 -5.84 9.26 -22.32
C LEU A 33 -6.65 8.03 -22.69
N ASN A 34 -7.89 8.22 -23.06
CA ASN A 34 -8.77 7.17 -23.55
C ASN A 34 -9.15 7.42 -25.01
N TYR A 35 -9.00 6.38 -25.83
CA TYR A 35 -9.41 6.41 -27.23
C TYR A 35 -10.36 5.26 -27.49
N THR A 36 -11.56 5.60 -27.92
CA THR A 36 -12.60 4.62 -28.26
C THR A 36 -13.03 4.85 -29.69
N HIS A 37 -13.02 3.79 -30.49
CA HIS A 37 -13.43 3.86 -31.88
C HIS A 37 -14.18 2.62 -32.30
N THR A 38 -15.25 2.82 -33.09
CA THR A 38 -16.02 1.76 -33.72
C THR A 38 -15.86 1.86 -35.22
N PHE A 39 -15.35 0.81 -35.85
CA PHE A 39 -15.18 0.73 -37.31
C PHE A 39 -15.93 -0.46 -37.88
N ALA A 40 -16.42 -0.30 -39.11
CA ALA A 40 -17.23 -1.28 -39.83
C ALA A 40 -18.45 -1.80 -39.02
N ALA A 41 -19.00 -0.99 -38.08
CA ALA A 41 -20.13 -1.25 -37.21
C ALA A 41 -20.05 -2.52 -36.34
N LYS A 42 -18.96 -3.28 -36.44
CA LYS A 42 -18.78 -4.56 -35.74
C LYS A 42 -17.51 -4.63 -34.91
N HIS A 43 -16.58 -3.72 -35.12
CA HIS A 43 -15.28 -3.72 -34.45
C HIS A 43 -15.26 -2.55 -33.46
N HIS A 44 -15.19 -2.85 -32.18
CA HIS A 44 -15.07 -1.85 -31.13
C HIS A 44 -13.69 -1.95 -30.50
N LEU A 45 -13.00 -0.83 -30.49
CA LEU A 45 -11.65 -0.68 -29.94
C LEU A 45 -11.68 0.37 -28.84
N ASP A 46 -11.16 -0.01 -27.67
CA ASP A 46 -10.96 0.90 -26.54
C ASP A 46 -9.50 0.78 -26.07
N ILE A 47 -8.79 1.89 -26.09
CA ILE A 47 -7.40 1.98 -25.69
C ILE A 47 -7.29 3.00 -24.56
N LEU A 48 -6.71 2.62 -23.46
CA LEU A 48 -6.35 3.50 -22.34
C LEU A 48 -4.83 3.53 -22.21
N ALA A 49 -4.29 4.75 -22.11
CA ALA A 49 -2.93 4.99 -21.64
C ALA A 49 -2.99 5.90 -20.42
N ALA A 50 -2.29 5.57 -19.36
CA ALA A 50 -2.25 6.37 -18.15
C ALA A 50 -0.84 6.47 -17.57
N TYR A 51 -0.60 7.58 -16.90
CA TYR A 51 0.61 7.87 -16.16
C TYR A 51 0.23 8.33 -14.76
N GLU A 52 0.83 7.71 -13.75
CA GLU A 52 0.55 8.00 -12.35
C GLU A 52 1.83 8.32 -11.59
N LEU A 53 1.75 9.33 -10.76
CA LEU A 53 2.79 9.73 -9.81
C LEU A 53 2.21 9.66 -8.40
N GLU A 54 2.89 8.94 -7.53
CA GLU A 54 2.55 8.88 -6.11
C GLU A 54 3.76 9.33 -5.29
N SER A 55 3.55 10.23 -4.36
CA SER A 55 4.53 10.65 -3.35
C SER A 55 3.90 10.53 -1.99
N TYR A 56 4.60 9.89 -1.08
CA TYR A 56 4.18 9.72 0.29
C TYR A 56 5.31 10.13 1.23
N GLN A 57 4.94 10.82 2.30
CA GLN A 57 5.82 11.15 3.41
C GLN A 57 5.07 10.99 4.72
N SER A 58 5.73 10.45 5.72
CA SER A 58 5.24 10.36 7.09
C SER A 58 6.33 10.77 8.05
N ASP A 59 6.02 11.76 8.88
CA ASP A 59 6.89 12.27 9.94
C ASP A 59 6.26 11.92 11.28
N LYS A 60 7.03 11.25 12.12
CA LYS A 60 6.63 10.85 13.47
C LYS A 60 7.61 11.38 14.47
N ALA A 61 7.10 12.00 15.53
CA ALA A 61 7.87 12.33 16.71
C ALA A 61 7.12 11.92 17.98
N MET A 62 7.83 11.34 18.94
CA MET A 62 7.28 10.87 20.21
C MET A 62 8.28 11.14 21.32
N GLY A 63 7.84 11.82 22.35
CA GLY A 63 8.60 12.08 23.58
C GLY A 63 7.98 11.34 24.76
N GLU A 64 8.82 10.75 25.58
CA GLU A 64 8.45 10.12 26.85
C GLU A 64 9.23 10.75 27.98
N LYS A 65 8.53 11.21 29.01
CA LYS A 65 9.11 11.78 30.22
C LYS A 65 8.57 11.07 31.46
N ALA A 66 9.36 11.12 32.52
CA ALA A 66 9.04 10.49 33.77
C ALA A 66 9.19 11.49 34.91
N LYS A 67 8.80 11.07 36.13
CA LYS A 67 8.77 11.86 37.37
C LYS A 67 7.82 13.04 37.26
N LEU A 68 6.55 12.75 37.00
CA LEU A 68 5.49 13.73 37.11
C LEU A 68 5.31 14.15 38.58
N PRO A 69 5.15 15.45 38.86
CA PRO A 69 4.96 15.94 40.24
C PRO A 69 3.59 15.58 40.81
N SER A 70 2.63 15.27 39.95
CA SER A 70 1.25 14.95 40.34
C SER A 70 0.59 14.12 39.24
N ASP A 71 -0.37 13.30 39.61
CA ASP A 71 -1.26 12.55 38.72
C ASP A 71 -2.32 13.43 38.03
N VAL A 72 -2.42 14.67 38.36
CA VAL A 72 -3.32 15.66 37.74
C VAL A 72 -2.62 16.42 36.62
N LEU A 73 -1.30 16.60 36.71
CA LEU A 73 -0.51 17.36 35.73
C LEU A 73 0.17 16.42 34.72
N LEU A 74 -0.61 15.85 33.83
CA LEU A 74 -0.18 14.77 32.91
C LEU A 74 0.61 15.26 31.69
N GLU A 75 0.74 16.56 31.45
CA GLU A 75 1.51 17.07 30.33
C GLU A 75 3.01 16.80 30.47
N PRO A 76 3.70 16.40 29.40
CA PRO A 76 5.13 16.10 29.44
C PRO A 76 6.01 17.25 29.90
N ASP A 77 5.55 18.47 29.75
CA ASP A 77 6.29 19.66 30.23
C ASP A 77 6.47 19.68 31.74
N ASN A 78 5.51 19.13 32.46
CA ASN A 78 5.57 19.04 33.94
C ASN A 78 6.48 17.92 34.46
N ALA A 79 6.91 16.98 33.59
CA ALA A 79 7.75 15.86 34.01
C ALA A 79 9.23 16.25 34.04
N ALA A 80 9.93 15.82 35.10
CA ALA A 80 11.29 16.26 35.36
C ALA A 80 12.37 15.56 34.54
N VAL A 81 12.12 14.33 34.08
CA VAL A 81 13.15 13.49 33.44
C VAL A 81 12.71 13.07 32.05
N LEU A 82 13.50 13.41 31.03
CA LEU A 82 13.34 12.88 29.68
C LEU A 82 13.84 11.45 29.67
N LYS A 83 12.95 10.49 29.32
CA LYS A 83 13.30 9.07 29.13
C LYS A 83 13.70 8.74 27.72
N SER A 84 12.89 9.16 26.76
CA SER A 84 13.16 8.95 25.35
C SER A 84 12.57 10.06 24.49
N PHE A 85 13.24 10.32 23.39
CA PHE A 85 12.69 11.07 22.29
C PHE A 85 13.03 10.33 21.00
N VAL A 86 12.00 9.94 20.26
CA VAL A 86 12.14 9.18 19.02
C VAL A 86 11.50 9.98 17.90
N SER A 87 12.22 10.13 16.82
CA SER A 87 11.70 10.71 15.60
C SER A 87 12.05 9.82 14.39
N SER A 88 11.16 9.76 13.45
CA SER A 88 11.40 9.03 12.19
C SER A 88 10.65 9.68 11.05
N THR A 89 11.32 9.77 9.91
CA THR A 89 10.73 10.18 8.64
C THR A 89 10.76 9.01 7.67
N GLN A 90 9.64 8.71 7.08
CA GLN A 90 9.51 7.69 6.06
C GLN A 90 8.93 8.34 4.81
N ALA A 91 9.56 8.09 3.66
CA ALA A 91 9.08 8.63 2.40
C ALA A 91 9.28 7.62 1.27
N TYR A 92 8.38 7.67 0.29
CA TYR A 92 8.58 6.96 -0.98
C TYR A 92 7.95 7.73 -2.14
N ARG A 93 8.41 7.40 -3.32
CA ARG A 93 7.84 7.85 -4.58
C ARG A 93 7.62 6.66 -5.50
N MET A 94 6.53 6.69 -6.23
CA MET A 94 6.20 5.69 -7.22
C MET A 94 5.78 6.36 -8.52
N ILE A 95 6.20 5.78 -9.62
CA ILE A 95 5.83 6.17 -10.98
C ILE A 95 5.26 4.94 -11.65
N SER A 96 4.09 5.08 -12.27
CA SER A 96 3.43 4.00 -12.96
C SER A 96 3.03 4.39 -14.37
N TYR A 97 3.30 3.53 -15.31
CA TYR A 97 2.79 3.60 -16.69
C TYR A 97 1.80 2.47 -16.88
N LEU A 98 0.62 2.80 -17.32
CA LEU A 98 -0.45 1.83 -17.54
C LEU A 98 -0.93 1.93 -18.99
N SER A 99 -1.10 0.79 -19.64
CA SER A 99 -1.83 0.70 -20.89
C SER A 99 -2.82 -0.46 -20.86
N ARG A 100 -3.97 -0.24 -21.46
CA ARG A 100 -5.01 -1.26 -21.60
C ARG A 100 -5.61 -1.16 -22.98
N LEU A 101 -5.82 -2.31 -23.60
CA LEU A 101 -6.51 -2.46 -24.88
C LEU A 101 -7.66 -3.43 -24.68
N ASN A 102 -8.84 -3.00 -25.07
CA ASN A 102 -10.01 -3.85 -25.19
C ASN A 102 -10.47 -3.83 -26.64
N TYR A 103 -10.73 -4.98 -27.16
CA TYR A 103 -11.27 -5.13 -28.51
C TYR A 103 -12.42 -6.13 -28.48
N ASP A 104 -13.51 -5.77 -29.10
CA ASP A 104 -14.60 -6.70 -29.34
C ASP A 104 -15.01 -6.72 -30.82
N TYR A 105 -15.42 -7.89 -31.24
CA TYR A 105 -15.96 -8.13 -32.58
C TYR A 105 -17.41 -8.62 -32.47
N ASP A 106 -18.30 -7.84 -33.05
CA ASP A 106 -19.75 -8.13 -33.19
C ASP A 106 -20.43 -8.50 -31.85
N ASN A 107 -19.91 -7.99 -30.71
CA ASN A 107 -20.36 -8.34 -29.35
C ASN A 107 -20.29 -9.86 -29.04
N ARG A 108 -19.45 -10.61 -29.77
CA ARG A 108 -19.30 -12.06 -29.64
C ARG A 108 -17.95 -12.45 -29.10
N TYR A 109 -16.90 -11.86 -29.64
CA TYR A 109 -15.51 -12.17 -29.33
C TYR A 109 -14.86 -10.97 -28.70
N TYR A 110 -14.34 -11.13 -27.49
CA TYR A 110 -13.69 -10.07 -26.73
C TYR A 110 -12.26 -10.48 -26.43
N ILE A 111 -11.34 -9.57 -26.67
CA ILE A 111 -9.94 -9.71 -26.31
C ILE A 111 -9.57 -8.47 -25.51
N ALA A 112 -8.92 -8.68 -24.36
CA ALA A 112 -8.38 -7.58 -23.57
C ALA A 112 -6.94 -7.88 -23.18
N GLY A 113 -6.11 -6.85 -23.23
CA GLY A 113 -4.74 -6.87 -22.77
C GLY A 113 -4.46 -5.68 -21.88
N SER A 114 -3.68 -5.88 -20.83
CA SER A 114 -3.17 -4.79 -20.02
C SER A 114 -1.67 -4.95 -19.78
N TYR A 115 -0.99 -3.82 -19.68
CA TYR A 115 0.40 -3.75 -19.33
C TYR A 115 0.59 -2.59 -18.35
N ARG A 116 1.31 -2.86 -17.25
CA ARG A 116 1.66 -1.87 -16.25
C ARG A 116 3.14 -1.99 -15.90
N ARG A 117 3.81 -0.88 -15.88
CA ARG A 117 5.19 -0.75 -15.44
C ARG A 117 5.28 0.21 -14.28
N ASP A 118 5.70 -0.31 -13.12
CA ASP A 118 5.79 0.43 -11.87
C ASP A 118 7.24 0.59 -11.44
N GLY A 119 7.64 1.83 -11.16
CA GLY A 119 8.92 2.17 -10.57
C GLY A 119 8.74 2.67 -9.14
N SER A 120 9.39 2.02 -8.17
CA SER A 120 9.25 2.36 -6.76
C SER A 120 10.60 2.66 -6.11
N SER A 121 10.66 3.75 -5.34
CA SER A 121 11.84 4.09 -4.55
C SER A 121 12.04 3.19 -3.31
N ARG A 122 11.08 2.30 -3.01
CA ARG A 122 11.20 1.29 -1.94
C ARG A 122 12.11 0.12 -2.32
N LEU A 123 12.39 -0.03 -3.61
CA LEU A 123 13.22 -1.10 -4.16
C LEU A 123 14.64 -0.62 -4.44
N ALA A 124 15.57 -1.56 -4.46
CA ALA A 124 16.96 -1.29 -4.82
C ALA A 124 17.05 -0.67 -6.23
N PRO A 125 18.07 0.18 -6.50
CA PRO A 125 18.20 0.84 -7.79
C PRO A 125 18.12 -0.09 -9.00
N GLU A 126 18.69 -1.30 -8.88
CA GLU A 126 18.74 -2.31 -9.95
C GLU A 126 17.38 -2.99 -10.17
N SER A 127 16.50 -3.00 -9.17
CA SER A 127 15.22 -3.70 -9.16
C SER A 127 14.01 -2.79 -8.98
N ARG A 128 14.18 -1.48 -9.26
CA ARG A 128 13.11 -0.48 -9.04
C ARG A 128 11.90 -0.67 -9.92
N TRP A 129 12.07 -1.28 -11.07
CA TRP A 129 11.03 -1.42 -12.06
C TRP A 129 10.45 -2.84 -12.05
N GLY A 130 9.14 -2.92 -12.00
CA GLY A 130 8.37 -4.15 -12.17
C GLY A 130 7.46 -4.03 -13.37
N ASP A 131 7.40 -5.09 -14.17
CA ASP A 131 6.53 -5.19 -15.33
C ASP A 131 5.43 -6.20 -15.04
N PHE A 132 4.18 -5.77 -15.21
CA PHE A 132 2.99 -6.57 -14.96
C PHE A 132 2.12 -6.55 -16.21
N TRP A 133 1.58 -7.68 -16.58
CA TRP A 133 0.74 -7.76 -17.74
C TRP A 133 -0.35 -8.81 -17.59
N SER A 134 -1.42 -8.62 -18.32
CA SER A 134 -2.47 -9.62 -18.42
C SER A 134 -3.06 -9.65 -19.81
N VAL A 135 -3.56 -10.82 -20.18
CA VAL A 135 -4.34 -11.05 -21.39
C VAL A 135 -5.58 -11.84 -21.03
N SER A 136 -6.70 -11.51 -21.64
CA SER A 136 -7.94 -12.24 -21.46
C SER A 136 -8.70 -12.32 -22.77
N GLY A 137 -9.45 -13.42 -22.93
CA GLY A 137 -10.38 -13.61 -24.01
C GLY A 137 -11.74 -14.03 -23.48
N MET A 138 -12.80 -13.60 -24.13
CA MET A 138 -14.16 -14.01 -23.83
C MET A 138 -14.92 -14.30 -25.13
N TRP A 139 -15.62 -15.42 -25.13
CA TRP A 139 -16.53 -15.79 -26.19
C TRP A 139 -17.96 -15.80 -25.65
N HIS A 140 -18.82 -15.01 -26.29
CA HIS A 140 -20.22 -14.92 -25.96
C HIS A 140 -21.01 -15.94 -26.79
N LEU A 141 -21.08 -17.18 -26.32
CA LEU A 141 -21.70 -18.28 -27.03
C LEU A 141 -23.17 -18.02 -27.39
N SER A 142 -23.93 -17.42 -26.48
CA SER A 142 -25.36 -17.15 -26.70
C SER A 142 -25.63 -16.22 -27.88
N SER A 143 -24.61 -15.50 -28.37
CA SER A 143 -24.72 -14.63 -29.54
C SER A 143 -24.52 -15.37 -30.84
N GLU A 144 -24.14 -16.66 -30.79
CA GLU A 144 -23.90 -17.48 -31.98
C GLU A 144 -25.21 -18.07 -32.56
N PRO A 145 -25.36 -18.14 -33.90
CA PRO A 145 -26.58 -18.64 -34.53
C PRO A 145 -26.95 -20.07 -34.14
N PHE A 146 -25.98 -20.93 -33.85
CA PHE A 146 -26.24 -22.31 -33.45
C PHE A 146 -26.87 -22.43 -32.05
N MET A 147 -26.75 -21.41 -31.22
CA MET A 147 -27.32 -21.38 -29.87
C MET A 147 -28.77 -20.92 -29.84
N GLU A 148 -29.33 -20.46 -30.95
CA GLU A 148 -30.71 -19.96 -31.01
C GLU A 148 -31.75 -21.00 -30.56
N ALA A 149 -31.55 -22.26 -30.85
CA ALA A 149 -32.44 -23.34 -30.44
C ALA A 149 -32.44 -23.60 -28.93
N VAL A 150 -31.39 -23.21 -28.23
CA VAL A 150 -31.19 -23.45 -26.78
C VAL A 150 -31.46 -22.20 -25.92
N LYS A 151 -31.62 -21.04 -26.55
CA LYS A 151 -31.91 -19.76 -25.86
C LYS A 151 -33.07 -19.81 -24.84
N PRO A 152 -34.18 -20.58 -25.07
CA PRO A 152 -35.27 -20.63 -24.06
C PRO A 152 -34.81 -21.23 -22.72
N VAL A 153 -33.75 -22.00 -22.70
CA VAL A 153 -33.21 -22.68 -21.51
C VAL A 153 -31.93 -22.02 -21.02
N LEU A 154 -31.06 -21.58 -21.94
CA LEU A 154 -29.77 -20.97 -21.65
C LEU A 154 -29.69 -19.56 -22.27
N ASN A 155 -30.13 -18.56 -21.51
CA ASN A 155 -30.27 -17.18 -22.00
C ASN A 155 -28.92 -16.49 -22.26
N ASP A 156 -27.90 -16.75 -21.41
CA ASP A 156 -26.59 -16.08 -21.50
C ASP A 156 -25.48 -17.06 -21.11
N VAL A 157 -24.72 -17.50 -22.12
CA VAL A 157 -23.56 -18.38 -21.93
C VAL A 157 -22.30 -17.67 -22.44
N LYS A 158 -21.34 -17.50 -21.54
CA LYS A 158 -20.05 -16.87 -21.84
C LYS A 158 -18.90 -17.76 -21.37
N ILE A 159 -17.92 -17.97 -22.21
CA ILE A 159 -16.67 -18.62 -21.85
C ILE A 159 -15.60 -17.53 -21.74
N ARG A 160 -14.89 -17.51 -20.62
CA ARG A 160 -13.82 -16.54 -20.37
C ARG A 160 -12.56 -17.26 -19.91
N ALA A 161 -11.43 -16.86 -20.46
CA ALA A 161 -10.10 -17.26 -20.02
C ALA A 161 -9.23 -16.03 -19.83
N SER A 162 -8.40 -16.04 -18.79
CA SER A 162 -7.45 -14.96 -18.52
C SER A 162 -6.16 -15.50 -17.93
N TYR A 163 -5.07 -14.86 -18.29
CA TYR A 163 -3.75 -15.13 -17.72
C TYR A 163 -3.02 -13.81 -17.49
N GLY A 164 -2.24 -13.72 -16.40
CA GLY A 164 -1.51 -12.50 -16.10
C GLY A 164 -0.47 -12.69 -15.02
N VAL A 165 0.44 -11.75 -14.96
CA VAL A 165 1.52 -11.66 -13.97
C VAL A 165 1.27 -10.42 -13.12
N ASN A 166 1.10 -10.63 -11.81
CA ASN A 166 0.96 -9.58 -10.82
C ASN A 166 2.16 -9.57 -9.88
N GLY A 167 2.48 -8.39 -9.36
CA GLY A 167 3.47 -8.20 -8.32
C GLY A 167 2.89 -7.52 -7.10
N ASN A 168 3.61 -7.61 -6.00
CA ASN A 168 3.28 -6.89 -4.78
C ASN A 168 4.47 -6.03 -4.36
N GLN A 169 4.19 -4.83 -3.88
CA GLN A 169 5.20 -3.92 -3.38
C GLN A 169 5.57 -4.32 -1.93
N PRO A 170 6.89 -4.36 -1.59
CA PRO A 170 7.29 -4.64 -0.21
C PRO A 170 6.76 -3.56 0.74
N GLY A 171 6.31 -4.00 1.94
CA GLY A 171 5.80 -3.10 2.97
C GLY A 171 6.89 -2.23 3.60
N ALA A 172 8.13 -2.69 3.62
CA ALA A 172 9.26 -1.96 4.21
C ALA A 172 9.73 -0.81 3.30
N PHE A 173 9.92 0.39 3.87
CA PHE A 173 10.34 1.58 3.11
C PHE A 173 11.79 1.54 2.66
N TYR A 174 12.66 0.91 3.44
CA TYR A 174 14.11 0.84 3.20
C TYR A 174 14.64 -0.59 3.30
N GLY A 175 13.80 -1.58 3.02
CA GLY A 175 14.15 -3.00 3.17
C GLY A 175 15.30 -3.48 2.28
N TYR A 176 15.66 -2.73 1.24
CA TYR A 176 16.80 -3.02 0.38
C TYR A 176 18.14 -2.52 0.96
N MET A 177 18.10 -1.61 1.96
CA MET A 177 19.29 -1.21 2.69
C MET A 177 19.58 -2.30 3.72
N GLY A 178 20.77 -2.87 3.68
CA GLY A 178 21.24 -3.82 4.70
C GLY A 178 21.28 -3.13 6.06
N LEU A 179 20.21 -3.26 6.83
CA LEU A 179 20.15 -2.76 8.20
C LEU A 179 20.85 -3.77 9.12
N TYR A 180 22.05 -3.44 9.58
CA TYR A 180 22.70 -4.19 10.64
C TYR A 180 22.08 -3.78 11.97
N LEU A 181 21.23 -4.63 12.55
CA LEU A 181 20.85 -4.56 13.95
C LEU A 181 22.03 -5.08 14.77
N SER A 182 22.87 -4.18 15.25
CA SER A 182 23.89 -4.51 16.22
C SER A 182 23.24 -4.83 17.56
N LEU A 183 22.98 -6.08 17.82
CA LEU A 183 22.68 -6.59 19.17
C LEU A 183 24.01 -6.71 19.93
N ILE A 184 24.57 -5.58 20.35
CA ILE A 184 25.67 -5.60 21.33
C ILE A 184 25.02 -5.84 22.68
N HIS A 185 24.73 -7.08 23.02
CA HIS A 185 24.64 -7.54 24.40
C HIS A 185 26.05 -7.82 24.85
N ILE A 186 26.72 -6.81 25.40
CA ILE A 186 27.90 -7.03 26.22
C ILE A 186 27.35 -7.59 27.55
N SER A 187 27.24 -8.90 27.63
CA SER A 187 27.23 -9.55 28.94
C SER A 187 28.61 -9.37 29.52
N GLU A 188 28.76 -8.48 30.50
CA GLU A 188 29.97 -8.44 31.31
C GLU A 188 30.25 -9.83 31.86
N PRO A 189 31.45 -10.39 31.68
CA PRO A 189 31.80 -11.62 32.33
C PRO A 189 31.79 -11.36 33.83
N THR A 190 30.89 -11.98 34.54
CA THR A 190 30.89 -12.03 36.01
C THR A 190 32.26 -12.54 36.48
N ARG A 191 33.08 -11.62 36.93
CA ARG A 191 34.37 -11.93 37.55
C ARG A 191 34.07 -12.60 38.88
N HIS A 192 34.14 -13.92 38.91
CA HIS A 192 34.15 -14.66 40.15
C HIS A 192 35.41 -14.27 40.93
N LEU A 193 35.21 -13.49 42.00
CA LEU A 193 36.22 -13.32 43.05
C LEU A 193 36.26 -14.61 43.85
N ARG A 194 37.39 -15.27 43.78
CA ARG A 194 37.80 -16.30 44.74
C ARG A 194 38.41 -15.61 45.98
#